data_25e193a6131dbc637f2346c0a699c5f2
#
_entry.id   25e193a6131dbc637f2346c0a699c5f2
#
_cell.length_a   1.000
_cell.length_b   1.000
_cell.length_c   1.000
_cell.angle_alpha   90.00
_cell.angle_beta   90.00
_cell.angle_gamma   90.00
#
_symmetry.space_group_name_H-M   'P 1'
#
loop_
_entity.id
_entity.type
_entity.pdbx_description
1 polymer ?
#
loop_
_entity_poly.entity_id
_entity_poly.type
_entity_poly.pdbx_seq_one_letter_code
_entity_poly.pdbx_strand_id
1 'polypeptide(L)'
;EEQQEAAEYIFSEGRRLESLSLKLLDLLVLKKKDFELRPTNLQTVIEGAVHTALPSMADKNISLKGRYDDGFCLMESDLVKSLIINLIDNAKKAIDDSGNILVVGRLTEEGCLITVADTGRGMKPEELSRITEAFYRVDKSRSRAQGGAGLGLALCQEIAELHHGQLIFESILGKGTVVKAVLNGGRTKCE
;
A
#
# COMPACT_ATOMS: atom_id res chain seq x y z
N GLU A 1 -5.30 -12.57 -35.34
CA GLU A 1 -6.05 -12.15 -34.12
C GLU A 1 -5.82 -13.14 -32.98
N GLU A 2 -6.22 -14.41 -33.06
CA GLU A 2 -6.06 -15.42 -31.98
C GLU A 2 -4.60 -15.58 -31.49
N GLN A 3 -3.60 -15.54 -32.37
CA GLN A 3 -2.19 -15.64 -31.99
C GLN A 3 -1.71 -14.40 -31.24
N GLN A 4 -2.22 -13.23 -31.56
CA GLN A 4 -1.87 -11.98 -30.91
C GLN A 4 -2.51 -11.90 -29.52
N GLU A 5 -3.78 -12.30 -29.40
CA GLU A 5 -4.47 -12.41 -28.10
C GLU A 5 -3.79 -13.42 -27.17
N ALA A 6 -3.37 -14.58 -27.70
CA ALA A 6 -2.63 -15.58 -26.97
C ALA A 6 -1.27 -15.05 -26.48
N ALA A 7 -0.54 -14.31 -27.33
CA ALA A 7 0.74 -13.71 -26.95
C ALA A 7 0.58 -12.62 -25.87
N GLU A 8 -0.43 -11.77 -25.99
CA GLU A 8 -0.75 -10.75 -24.95
C GLU A 8 -1.15 -11.40 -23.63
N TYR A 9 -1.93 -12.47 -23.67
CA TYR A 9 -2.29 -13.25 -22.49
C TYR A 9 -1.06 -13.86 -21.80
N ILE A 10 -0.18 -14.53 -22.54
CA ILE A 10 1.07 -15.13 -22.03
C ILE A 10 1.95 -14.04 -21.42
N PHE A 11 2.09 -12.90 -22.09
CA PHE A 11 2.90 -11.78 -21.58
C PHE A 11 2.31 -11.21 -20.29
N SER A 12 1.01 -11.02 -20.21
CA SER A 12 0.33 -10.50 -19.01
C SER A 12 0.45 -11.44 -17.82
N GLU A 13 0.30 -12.76 -18.03
CA GLU A 13 0.47 -13.76 -16.97
C GLU A 13 1.95 -13.92 -16.57
N GLY A 14 2.89 -13.79 -17.50
CA GLY A 14 4.32 -13.77 -17.21
C GLY A 14 4.70 -12.61 -16.28
N ARG A 15 4.27 -11.40 -16.58
CA ARG A 15 4.46 -10.21 -15.72
C ARG A 15 3.79 -10.36 -14.35
N ARG A 16 2.65 -11.02 -14.32
CA ARG A 16 1.94 -11.30 -13.07
C ARG A 16 2.74 -12.28 -12.19
N LEU A 17 3.29 -13.36 -12.76
CA LEU A 17 4.13 -14.32 -12.07
C LEU A 17 5.42 -13.68 -11.55
N GLU A 18 6.07 -12.83 -12.34
CA GLU A 18 7.22 -12.03 -11.93
C GLU A 18 6.89 -11.16 -10.71
N SER A 19 5.82 -10.38 -10.77
CA SER A 19 5.37 -9.54 -9.65
C SER A 19 5.04 -10.35 -8.39
N LEU A 20 4.46 -11.53 -8.55
CA LEU A 20 4.20 -12.49 -7.47
C LEU A 20 5.51 -12.96 -6.82
N SER A 21 6.45 -13.40 -7.64
CA SER A 21 7.75 -13.92 -7.18
C SER A 21 8.54 -12.85 -6.42
N LEU A 22 8.59 -11.62 -6.93
CA LEU A 22 9.26 -10.50 -6.27
C LEU A 22 8.61 -10.17 -4.91
N LYS A 23 7.28 -10.10 -4.83
CA LYS A 23 6.58 -9.83 -3.57
C LYS A 23 6.72 -10.95 -2.54
N LEU A 24 6.79 -12.21 -2.98
CA LEU A 24 7.09 -13.34 -2.11
C LEU A 24 8.53 -13.26 -1.58
N LEU A 25 9.47 -12.88 -2.43
CA LEU A 25 10.87 -12.70 -2.03
C LEU A 25 10.98 -11.57 -1.00
N ASP A 26 10.29 -10.44 -1.21
CA ASP A 26 10.24 -9.34 -0.26
C ASP A 26 9.74 -9.82 1.11
N LEU A 27 8.62 -10.55 1.15
CA LEU A 27 8.09 -11.12 2.40
C LEU A 27 9.08 -12.08 3.10
N LEU A 28 9.79 -12.91 2.34
CA LEU A 28 10.78 -13.84 2.89
C LEU A 28 12.00 -13.11 3.45
N VAL A 29 12.45 -12.06 2.77
CA VAL A 29 13.57 -11.22 3.19
C VAL A 29 13.20 -10.45 4.46
N LEU A 30 12.01 -9.89 4.55
CA LEU A 30 11.52 -9.18 5.73
C LEU A 30 11.54 -10.06 6.98
N LYS A 31 11.16 -11.33 6.86
CA LYS A 31 11.15 -12.28 7.99
C LYS A 31 12.53 -12.72 8.48
N LYS A 32 13.58 -12.47 7.71
CA LYS A 32 14.95 -12.98 8.01
C LYS A 32 15.97 -11.90 8.34
N LYS A 33 15.71 -10.63 8.10
CA LYS A 33 16.64 -9.52 8.31
C LYS A 33 16.30 -8.74 9.57
N ASP A 34 17.32 -8.47 10.39
CA ASP A 34 17.27 -7.40 11.38
C ASP A 34 17.37 -6.07 10.62
N PHE A 35 16.30 -5.28 10.68
CA PHE A 35 16.25 -3.95 10.09
C PHE A 35 16.59 -2.90 11.15
N GLU A 36 17.43 -1.97 10.76
CA GLU A 36 17.78 -0.84 11.62
C GLU A 36 16.83 0.33 11.31
N LEU A 37 16.06 0.73 12.32
CA LEU A 37 15.24 1.94 12.24
C LEU A 37 16.13 3.17 12.43
N ARG A 38 16.07 4.09 11.47
CA ARG A 38 16.89 5.33 11.46
C ARG A 38 16.01 6.57 11.51
N PRO A 39 16.53 7.68 12.10
CA PRO A 39 15.83 8.96 12.02
C PRO A 39 15.57 9.34 10.57
N THR A 40 14.31 9.42 10.19
CA THR A 40 13.87 9.67 8.82
C THR A 40 12.77 10.71 8.81
N ASN A 41 12.84 11.66 7.88
CA ASN A 41 11.84 12.71 7.75
C ASN A 41 10.56 12.12 7.11
N LEU A 42 9.43 12.22 7.83
CA LEU A 42 8.14 11.65 7.42
C LEU A 42 7.64 12.25 6.10
N GLN A 43 7.74 13.58 5.96
CA GLN A 43 7.30 14.27 4.75
C GLN A 43 8.06 13.76 3.53
N THR A 44 9.39 13.65 3.60
CA THR A 44 10.23 13.21 2.49
C THR A 44 9.86 11.81 2.00
N VAL A 45 9.60 10.87 2.92
CA VAL A 45 9.22 9.50 2.56
C VAL A 45 7.86 9.48 1.87
N ILE A 46 6.86 10.21 2.41
CA ILE A 46 5.51 10.22 1.84
C ILE A 46 5.50 10.94 0.49
N GLU A 47 6.18 12.08 0.36
CA GLU A 47 6.31 12.79 -0.93
C GLU A 47 6.96 11.92 -1.99
N GLY A 48 8.02 11.20 -1.63
CA GLY A 48 8.68 10.25 -2.54
C GLY A 48 7.77 9.10 -2.98
N ALA A 49 6.92 8.58 -2.09
CA ALA A 49 5.94 7.55 -2.44
C ALA A 49 4.81 8.10 -3.34
N VAL A 50 4.25 9.26 -2.99
CA VAL A 50 3.21 9.93 -3.77
C VAL A 50 3.71 10.27 -5.17
N HIS A 51 4.92 10.84 -5.29
CA HIS A 51 5.53 11.16 -6.58
C HIS A 51 5.73 9.91 -7.44
N THR A 52 6.14 8.79 -6.84
CA THR A 52 6.28 7.50 -7.54
C THR A 52 4.93 6.97 -8.05
N ALA A 53 3.85 7.18 -7.31
CA ALA A 53 2.52 6.69 -7.66
C ALA A 53 1.78 7.57 -8.67
N LEU A 54 2.04 8.88 -8.70
CA LEU A 54 1.34 9.87 -9.54
C LEU A 54 1.20 9.48 -11.02
N PRO A 55 2.24 9.04 -11.74
CA PRO A 55 2.11 8.69 -13.15
C PRO A 55 1.05 7.61 -13.41
N SER A 56 0.89 6.69 -12.48
CA SER A 56 -0.09 5.61 -12.61
C SER A 56 -1.55 6.07 -12.44
N MET A 57 -1.80 7.30 -11.98
CA MET A 57 -3.16 7.85 -11.82
C MET A 57 -3.72 8.41 -13.12
N ALA A 58 -2.86 8.68 -14.12
CA ALA A 58 -3.26 9.30 -15.39
C ALA A 58 -4.25 8.46 -16.21
N ASP A 59 -4.19 7.12 -16.08
CA ASP A 59 -5.07 6.20 -16.81
C ASP A 59 -6.54 6.24 -16.32
N LYS A 60 -6.76 6.81 -15.14
CA LYS A 60 -8.05 6.99 -14.52
C LYS A 60 -8.14 8.42 -13.99
N ASN A 61 -9.30 9.02 -13.94
CA ASN A 61 -9.52 10.36 -13.39
C ASN A 61 -9.41 10.34 -11.85
N ILE A 62 -8.24 9.96 -11.32
CA ILE A 62 -7.99 9.85 -9.89
C ILE A 62 -7.17 11.05 -9.42
N SER A 63 -7.71 11.80 -8.45
CA SER A 63 -7.00 12.86 -7.75
C SER A 63 -6.24 12.27 -6.56
N LEU A 64 -4.89 12.27 -6.60
CA LEU A 64 -4.02 11.88 -5.49
C LEU A 64 -3.49 13.14 -4.79
N LYS A 65 -3.79 13.28 -3.49
CA LYS A 65 -3.37 14.42 -2.65
C LYS A 65 -2.68 13.93 -1.39
N GLY A 66 -1.76 14.75 -0.85
CA GLY A 66 -1.07 14.47 0.39
C GLY A 66 -1.11 15.64 1.38
N ARG A 67 -1.09 15.32 2.68
CA ARG A 67 -0.91 16.25 3.80
C ARG A 67 -0.05 15.58 4.85
N TYR A 68 1.11 16.15 5.15
CA TYR A 68 2.06 15.50 6.06
C TYR A 68 2.66 16.48 7.03
N ASP A 69 2.94 16.00 8.24
CA ASP A 69 3.74 16.72 9.20
C ASP A 69 5.22 16.66 8.78
N ASP A 70 5.92 17.78 8.90
CA ASP A 70 7.36 17.84 8.75
C ASP A 70 8.03 17.48 10.09
N GLY A 71 8.90 16.48 10.06
CA GLY A 71 9.67 16.06 11.23
C GLY A 71 10.12 14.60 11.14
N PHE A 72 10.87 14.17 12.15
CA PHE A 72 11.60 12.91 12.13
C PHE A 72 10.96 11.87 13.08
N CYS A 73 10.92 10.64 12.63
CA CYS A 73 10.67 9.46 13.45
C CYS A 73 11.58 8.30 12.99
N LEU A 74 11.73 7.30 13.84
CA LEU A 74 12.56 6.15 13.51
C LEU A 74 11.79 5.22 12.58
N MET A 75 12.33 5.00 11.40
CA MET A 75 11.75 4.08 10.41
C MET A 75 12.83 3.55 9.45
N GLU A 76 12.49 2.49 8.75
CA GLU A 76 13.21 2.06 7.55
C GLU A 76 12.51 2.68 6.32
N SER A 77 13.18 3.64 5.67
CA SER A 77 12.58 4.51 4.66
C SER A 77 12.03 3.78 3.44
N ASP A 78 12.75 2.78 2.94
CA ASP A 78 12.37 2.07 1.72
C ASP A 78 11.19 1.13 1.96
N LEU A 79 11.14 0.49 3.14
CA LEU A 79 10.00 -0.32 3.54
C LEU A 79 8.74 0.53 3.74
N VAL A 80 8.86 1.67 4.42
CA VAL A 80 7.71 2.57 4.61
C VAL A 80 7.25 3.15 3.28
N LYS A 81 8.17 3.52 2.38
CA LYS A 81 7.82 3.94 1.02
C LYS A 81 7.10 2.83 0.26
N SER A 82 7.56 1.58 0.34
CA SER A 82 6.92 0.41 -0.27
C SER A 82 5.51 0.18 0.29
N LEU A 83 5.33 0.30 1.62
CA LEU A 83 4.02 0.22 2.27
C LEU A 83 3.05 1.26 1.70
N ILE A 84 3.45 2.53 1.62
CA ILE A 84 2.61 3.62 1.11
C ILE A 84 2.23 3.37 -0.34
N ILE A 85 3.18 2.98 -1.20
CA ILE A 85 2.92 2.67 -2.62
C ILE A 85 1.92 1.51 -2.75
N ASN A 86 2.06 0.44 -1.95
CA ASN A 86 1.11 -0.68 -1.97
C ASN A 86 -0.30 -0.25 -1.52
N LEU A 87 -0.42 0.62 -0.51
CA LEU A 87 -1.71 1.15 -0.08
C LEU A 87 -2.36 2.04 -1.15
N ILE A 88 -1.58 2.92 -1.81
CA ILE A 88 -2.06 3.75 -2.92
C ILE A 88 -2.49 2.89 -4.11
N ASP A 89 -1.73 1.84 -4.45
CA ASP A 89 -2.08 0.91 -5.54
C ASP A 89 -3.38 0.14 -5.26
N ASN A 90 -3.60 -0.26 -4.00
CA ASN A 90 -4.85 -0.88 -3.58
C ASN A 90 -6.04 0.11 -3.67
N ALA A 91 -5.85 1.36 -3.23
CA ALA A 91 -6.84 2.43 -3.35
C ALA A 91 -7.20 2.69 -4.83
N LYS A 92 -6.20 2.79 -5.71
CA LYS A 92 -6.40 2.94 -7.17
C LYS A 92 -7.22 1.77 -7.75
N LYS A 93 -6.95 0.54 -7.34
CA LYS A 93 -7.68 -0.66 -7.78
C LYS A 93 -9.13 -0.71 -7.27
N ALA A 94 -9.41 -0.08 -6.14
CA ALA A 94 -10.76 0.03 -5.60
C ALA A 94 -11.61 1.09 -6.30
N ILE A 95 -11.01 2.04 -7.01
CA ILE A 95 -11.67 3.08 -7.80
C ILE A 95 -11.86 2.58 -9.23
N ASP A 96 -13.10 2.61 -9.74
CA ASP A 96 -13.40 2.15 -11.10
C ASP A 96 -12.98 3.20 -12.15
N ASP A 97 -13.66 4.34 -12.26
CA ASP A 97 -13.43 5.34 -13.32
C ASP A 97 -12.82 6.65 -12.83
N SER A 98 -13.32 7.16 -11.70
CA SER A 98 -12.87 8.43 -11.12
C SER A 98 -13.00 8.41 -9.61
N GLY A 99 -12.14 9.17 -8.92
CA GLY A 99 -12.19 9.24 -7.46
C GLY A 99 -11.03 10.01 -6.87
N ASN A 100 -10.94 9.93 -5.54
CA ASN A 100 -9.93 10.63 -4.77
C ASN A 100 -9.14 9.65 -3.91
N ILE A 101 -7.85 9.89 -3.81
CA ILE A 101 -6.96 9.24 -2.83
C ILE A 101 -6.30 10.34 -2.02
N LEU A 102 -6.41 10.25 -0.71
CA LEU A 102 -5.77 11.16 0.23
C LEU A 102 -4.75 10.39 1.08
N VAL A 103 -3.51 10.86 1.07
CA VAL A 103 -2.44 10.34 1.94
C VAL A 103 -2.19 11.37 3.04
N VAL A 104 -2.28 10.95 4.30
CA VAL A 104 -2.02 11.81 5.46
C VAL A 104 -0.93 11.20 6.31
N GLY A 105 0.11 11.98 6.63
CA GLY A 105 1.16 11.61 7.58
C GLY A 105 1.08 12.48 8.83
N ARG A 106 1.05 11.86 10.00
CA ARG A 106 1.06 12.55 11.30
C ARG A 106 2.16 12.00 12.18
N LEU A 107 2.89 12.88 12.83
CA LEU A 107 3.80 12.49 13.90
C LEU A 107 3.00 12.23 15.17
N THR A 108 3.36 11.18 15.89
CA THR A 108 2.79 10.82 17.19
C THR A 108 3.90 10.82 18.26
N GLU A 109 3.56 10.63 19.52
CA GLU A 109 4.57 10.51 20.58
C GLU A 109 5.44 9.25 20.42
N GLU A 110 4.87 8.17 19.86
CA GLU A 110 5.51 6.86 19.71
C GLU A 110 6.13 6.65 18.32
N GLY A 111 5.92 7.57 17.36
CA GLY A 111 6.41 7.42 16.00
C GLY A 111 5.59 8.21 14.99
N CYS A 112 4.87 7.52 14.08
CA CYS A 112 3.99 8.19 13.12
C CYS A 112 2.75 7.35 12.76
N LEU A 113 1.74 8.05 12.26
CA LEU A 113 0.52 7.50 11.69
C LEU A 113 0.43 7.90 10.21
N ILE A 114 0.41 6.92 9.32
CA ILE A 114 0.20 7.13 7.89
C ILE A 114 -1.18 6.62 7.54
N THR A 115 -2.01 7.47 6.94
CA THR A 115 -3.37 7.14 6.54
C THR A 115 -3.50 7.27 5.02
N VAL A 116 -4.04 6.25 4.38
CA VAL A 116 -4.45 6.30 2.97
C VAL A 116 -5.96 6.09 2.91
N ALA A 117 -6.66 7.09 2.39
CA ALA A 117 -8.12 7.08 2.25
C ALA A 117 -8.49 7.15 0.77
N ASP A 118 -9.42 6.31 0.32
CA ASP A 118 -9.96 6.31 -1.02
C ASP A 118 -11.48 6.46 -1.04
N THR A 119 -12.01 6.90 -2.18
CA THR A 119 -13.45 6.97 -2.46
C THR A 119 -13.89 5.83 -3.39
N GLY A 120 -13.23 4.69 -3.30
CA GLY A 120 -13.54 3.52 -4.12
C GLY A 120 -14.78 2.76 -3.65
N ARG A 121 -14.94 1.54 -4.16
CA ARG A 121 -16.13 0.71 -3.90
C ARG A 121 -16.31 0.29 -2.44
N GLY A 122 -15.28 0.39 -1.60
CA GLY A 122 -15.29 -0.12 -0.23
C GLY A 122 -15.43 -1.64 -0.14
N MET A 123 -15.59 -2.13 1.09
CA MET A 123 -15.66 -3.56 1.41
C MET A 123 -16.76 -3.84 2.43
N LYS A 124 -17.24 -5.09 2.46
CA LYS A 124 -18.15 -5.58 3.50
C LYS A 124 -17.38 -5.90 4.78
N PRO A 125 -18.04 -5.84 5.95
CA PRO A 125 -17.39 -6.16 7.23
C PRO A 125 -16.73 -7.55 7.26
N GLU A 126 -17.35 -8.54 6.61
CA GLU A 126 -16.84 -9.94 6.58
C GLU A 126 -15.53 -10.05 5.79
N GLU A 127 -15.28 -9.14 4.85
CA GLU A 127 -14.08 -9.11 4.04
C GLU A 127 -12.90 -8.50 4.79
N LEU A 128 -13.16 -7.51 5.67
CA LEU A 128 -12.13 -6.78 6.41
C LEU A 128 -11.27 -7.68 7.31
N SER A 129 -11.84 -8.75 7.87
CA SER A 129 -11.10 -9.67 8.74
C SER A 129 -10.04 -10.50 8.02
N ARG A 130 -10.10 -10.56 6.69
CA ARG A 130 -9.28 -11.46 5.87
C ARG A 130 -8.38 -10.76 4.87
N ILE A 131 -8.51 -9.44 4.69
CA ILE A 131 -7.80 -8.72 3.62
C ILE A 131 -6.28 -8.69 3.77
N THR A 132 -5.75 -8.97 4.96
CA THR A 132 -4.31 -9.10 5.22
C THR A 132 -3.79 -10.53 5.06
N GLU A 133 -4.69 -11.53 4.90
CA GLU A 133 -4.27 -12.90 4.59
C GLU A 133 -3.55 -12.92 3.23
N ALA A 134 -2.40 -13.58 3.17
CA ALA A 134 -1.67 -13.76 1.92
C ALA A 134 -2.56 -14.48 0.89
N PHE A 135 -2.57 -13.99 -0.34
CA PHE A 135 -3.37 -14.48 -1.47
C PHE A 135 -4.90 -14.28 -1.35
N TYR A 136 -5.39 -13.68 -0.25
CA TYR A 136 -6.81 -13.36 -0.15
C TYR A 136 -7.18 -12.21 -1.09
N ARG A 137 -8.37 -12.30 -1.68
CA ARG A 137 -8.90 -11.30 -2.62
C ARG A 137 -10.42 -11.28 -2.52
N VAL A 138 -10.98 -10.09 -2.36
CA VAL A 138 -12.43 -9.86 -2.29
C VAL A 138 -13.13 -10.28 -3.60
N ASP A 139 -12.54 -9.98 -4.75
CA ASP A 139 -13.09 -10.31 -6.07
C ASP A 139 -12.04 -11.01 -6.94
N LYS A 140 -12.23 -12.32 -7.16
CA LYS A 140 -11.30 -13.15 -7.94
C LYS A 140 -11.35 -12.89 -9.44
N SER A 141 -12.47 -12.41 -9.98
CA SER A 141 -12.67 -12.22 -11.41
C SER A 141 -12.06 -10.91 -11.92
N ARG A 142 -12.40 -9.78 -11.32
CA ARG A 142 -11.87 -8.46 -11.67
C ARG A 142 -10.39 -8.30 -11.37
N SER A 143 -9.94 -8.89 -10.29
CA SER A 143 -8.55 -8.75 -9.88
C SER A 143 -7.58 -9.58 -10.72
N ARG A 144 -8.04 -10.54 -11.57
CA ARG A 144 -7.19 -11.15 -12.61
C ARG A 144 -6.81 -10.12 -13.67
N ALA A 145 -7.78 -9.34 -14.15
CA ALA A 145 -7.53 -8.28 -15.14
C ALA A 145 -6.62 -7.14 -14.61
N GLN A 146 -6.61 -6.91 -13.29
CA GLN A 146 -5.81 -5.83 -12.66
C GLN A 146 -4.48 -6.31 -12.05
N GLY A 147 -4.05 -7.55 -12.30
CA GLY A 147 -2.71 -8.05 -11.94
C GLY A 147 -2.38 -8.16 -10.44
N GLY A 148 -3.38 -8.12 -9.55
CA GLY A 148 -3.15 -8.17 -8.10
C GLY A 148 -2.90 -9.60 -7.60
N ALA A 149 -1.79 -9.82 -6.90
CA ALA A 149 -1.38 -11.11 -6.35
C ALA A 149 -2.02 -11.46 -4.99
N GLY A 150 -2.68 -10.48 -4.32
CA GLY A 150 -3.17 -10.65 -2.95
C GLY A 150 -2.08 -10.66 -1.88
N LEU A 151 -0.88 -10.14 -2.21
CA LEU A 151 0.26 -10.09 -1.30
C LEU A 151 0.57 -8.68 -0.77
N GLY A 152 0.00 -7.63 -1.39
CA GLY A 152 0.34 -6.24 -1.06
C GLY A 152 -0.01 -5.86 0.38
N LEU A 153 -1.21 -6.24 0.88
CA LEU A 153 -1.61 -5.94 2.25
C LEU A 153 -0.89 -6.82 3.28
N ALA A 154 -0.59 -8.09 2.94
CA ALA A 154 0.24 -8.94 3.78
C ALA A 154 1.65 -8.34 3.94
N LEU A 155 2.25 -7.82 2.86
CA LEU A 155 3.51 -7.10 2.92
C LEU A 155 3.41 -5.84 3.79
N CYS A 156 2.35 -5.04 3.64
CA CYS A 156 2.11 -3.87 4.48
C CYS A 156 1.98 -4.23 5.96
N GLN A 157 1.34 -5.35 6.28
CA GLN A 157 1.20 -5.83 7.66
C GLN A 157 2.56 -6.19 8.26
N GLU A 158 3.39 -6.96 7.55
CA GLU A 158 4.75 -7.31 8.00
C GLU A 158 5.62 -6.05 8.20
N ILE A 159 5.52 -5.07 7.28
CA ILE A 159 6.26 -3.81 7.43
C ILE A 159 5.79 -3.04 8.69
N ALA A 160 4.49 -2.98 8.95
CA ALA A 160 3.98 -2.31 10.15
C ALA A 160 4.45 -3.02 11.43
N GLU A 161 4.43 -4.36 11.46
CA GLU A 161 4.93 -5.17 12.58
C GLU A 161 6.42 -4.97 12.84
N LEU A 162 7.25 -4.89 11.79
CA LEU A 162 8.68 -4.56 11.89
C LEU A 162 8.94 -3.17 12.50
N HIS A 163 7.99 -2.25 12.36
CA HIS A 163 8.00 -0.93 12.98
C HIS A 163 7.25 -0.91 14.32
N HIS A 164 7.04 -2.06 14.97
CA HIS A 164 6.32 -2.21 16.23
C HIS A 164 4.91 -1.63 16.22
N GLY A 165 4.27 -1.66 15.06
CA GLY A 165 2.96 -1.07 14.79
C GLY A 165 1.95 -2.06 14.24
N GLN A 166 0.92 -1.53 13.60
CA GLN A 166 -0.17 -2.33 13.03
C GLN A 166 -0.89 -1.59 11.90
N LEU A 167 -1.64 -2.34 11.09
CA LEU A 167 -2.61 -1.79 10.15
C LEU A 167 -4.01 -1.80 10.76
N ILE A 168 -4.74 -0.71 10.54
CA ILE A 168 -6.15 -0.57 10.93
C ILE A 168 -6.95 -0.24 9.67
N PHE A 169 -8.07 -0.94 9.47
CA PHE A 169 -8.93 -0.80 8.30
C PHE A 169 -10.32 -0.34 8.69
N GLU A 170 -10.81 0.69 8.01
CA GLU A 170 -12.17 1.17 8.09
C GLU A 170 -12.74 1.23 6.67
N SER A 171 -13.84 0.56 6.39
CA SER A 171 -14.43 0.54 5.05
C SER A 171 -15.95 0.49 5.11
N ILE A 172 -16.58 1.19 4.16
CA ILE A 172 -18.02 1.18 3.98
C ILE A 172 -18.29 0.89 2.49
N LEU A 173 -19.03 -0.17 2.23
CA LEU A 173 -19.39 -0.55 0.87
C LEU A 173 -20.07 0.62 0.14
N GLY A 174 -19.57 0.96 -1.05
CA GLY A 174 -20.03 2.07 -1.87
C GLY A 174 -19.52 3.46 -1.45
N LYS A 175 -18.69 3.57 -0.39
CA LYS A 175 -18.16 4.88 0.06
C LYS A 175 -16.63 4.97 0.00
N GLY A 176 -15.92 3.84 0.12
CA GLY A 176 -14.47 3.80 0.08
C GLY A 176 -13.84 3.11 1.30
N THR A 177 -12.52 3.22 1.39
CA THR A 177 -11.71 2.60 2.43
C THR A 177 -10.73 3.60 3.02
N VAL A 178 -10.48 3.47 4.32
CA VAL A 178 -9.42 4.16 5.04
C VAL A 178 -8.51 3.11 5.66
N VAL A 179 -7.24 3.15 5.30
CA VAL A 179 -6.21 2.29 5.89
C VAL A 179 -5.27 3.17 6.70
N LYS A 180 -5.07 2.82 7.96
CA LYS A 180 -4.17 3.50 8.88
C LYS A 180 -3.00 2.57 9.21
N ALA A 181 -1.78 2.99 8.88
CA ALA A 181 -0.55 2.33 9.30
C ALA A 181 0.00 3.08 10.51
N VAL A 182 -0.05 2.46 11.67
CA VAL A 182 0.59 2.94 12.90
C VAL A 182 2.01 2.39 12.90
N LEU A 183 3.01 3.24 13.08
CA LEU A 183 4.42 2.85 13.14
C LEU A 183 5.03 3.43 14.42
N ASN A 184 5.40 2.56 15.35
CA ASN A 184 5.86 2.90 16.70
C ASN A 184 7.38 2.73 16.86
N GLY A 185 8.14 3.08 15.83
CA GLY A 185 9.61 3.00 15.85
C GLY A 185 10.28 4.00 16.81
N GLY A 186 9.52 4.95 17.34
CA GLY A 186 10.00 6.04 18.19
C GLY A 186 10.05 7.39 17.47
N ARG A 187 9.93 8.47 18.25
CA ARG A 187 10.09 9.84 17.77
C ARG A 187 11.49 10.35 18.14
N THR A 188 12.21 10.86 17.17
CA THR A 188 13.43 11.63 17.43
C THR A 188 13.07 13.09 17.66
N LYS A 189 13.45 13.64 18.82
CA LYS A 189 13.48 15.09 19.01
C LYS A 189 14.64 15.60 18.14
N CYS A 190 14.37 16.48 17.16
CA CYS A 190 15.42 17.31 16.61
C CYS A 190 15.96 18.19 17.74
N GLU A 191 17.24 18.02 18.10
CA GLU A 191 18.00 19.01 18.84
C GLU A 191 18.31 20.21 17.96
#